data_078f24bba79fc8f146ff296ff0824f2c
#
_entry.id   078f24bba79fc8f146ff296ff0824f2c
#
_cell.length_a   1.000
_cell.length_b   1.000
_cell.length_c   1.000
_cell.angle_alpha   90.00
_cell.angle_beta   90.00
_cell.angle_gamma   90.00
#
_symmetry.space_group_name_H-M   'P 1'
#
loop_
_entity.id
_entity.type
_entity.pdbx_description
1 polymer ?
#
loop_
_entity_poly.entity_id
_entity_poly.type
_entity_poly.pdbx_seq_one_letter_code
_entity_poly.pdbx_strand_id
1 'polypeptide(L)'
;MSSAFEKWRQRLSDMTGLGGDQTKLHCQGCEQWKSHLLQYSPSVLFLMKHLKLSGCAVPPENIICAPCDPSAAAASSTPRSGGFSPTSGAILLCAGSFFSRSHMEQTLTHELVHLYDHCLFKVDWGNLRHHACSEIRANSLSGDCKWTREVRRGVVRFSKQHQECVRRRAVLSVTSNAACPNKEAAERAVNEVWDSCFADTRPFDEIY
;
A
#
# COMPACT_ATOMS: atom_id res chain seq x y z
N MET A 1 -4.79 -7.62 25.46
CA MET A 1 -5.28 -6.92 26.68
C MET A 1 -4.79 -5.48 26.60
N SER A 2 -5.68 -4.51 26.32
CA SER A 2 -5.28 -3.10 26.30
C SER A 2 -4.90 -2.66 27.72
N SER A 3 -3.81 -1.89 27.83
CA SER A 3 -3.30 -1.45 29.13
C SER A 3 -4.33 -0.53 29.83
N ALA A 4 -4.30 -0.47 31.16
CA ALA A 4 -5.16 0.43 31.94
C ALA A 4 -5.00 1.90 31.50
N PHE A 5 -3.79 2.24 31.02
CA PHE A 5 -3.46 3.55 30.48
C PHE A 5 -4.17 3.84 29.14
N GLU A 6 -4.28 2.86 28.25
CA GLU A 6 -5.02 3.01 26.98
C GLU A 6 -6.51 3.21 27.21
N LYS A 7 -7.11 2.44 28.14
CA LYS A 7 -8.52 2.63 28.53
C LYS A 7 -8.78 3.99 29.16
N TRP A 8 -7.85 4.49 29.97
CA TRP A 8 -7.94 5.81 30.57
C TRP A 8 -7.82 6.91 29.51
N ARG A 9 -6.86 6.77 28.58
CA ARG A 9 -6.66 7.72 27.45
C ARG A 9 -7.88 7.78 26.53
N GLN A 10 -8.49 6.62 26.25
CA GLN A 10 -9.71 6.53 25.44
C GLN A 10 -10.87 7.24 26.13
N ARG A 11 -11.10 6.98 27.43
CA ARG A 11 -12.13 7.68 28.21
C ARG A 11 -11.93 9.19 28.29
N LEU A 12 -10.70 9.63 28.44
CA LEU A 12 -10.37 11.06 28.45
C LEU A 12 -10.66 11.71 27.07
N SER A 13 -10.28 11.02 25.99
CA SER A 13 -10.57 11.43 24.60
C SER A 13 -12.09 11.53 24.34
N ASP A 14 -12.85 10.53 24.81
CA ASP A 14 -14.31 10.50 24.66
C ASP A 14 -15.00 11.61 25.49
N MET A 15 -14.50 11.90 26.68
CA MET A 15 -15.04 12.95 27.56
C MET A 15 -14.70 14.37 27.07
N THR A 16 -13.56 14.55 26.42
CA THR A 16 -13.10 15.88 25.93
C THR A 16 -13.51 16.18 24.51
N GLY A 17 -14.07 15.22 23.77
CA GLY A 17 -14.39 15.33 22.34
C GLY A 17 -13.17 15.44 21.41
N LEU A 18 -11.95 15.43 21.96
CA LEU A 18 -10.70 15.59 21.22
C LEU A 18 -10.43 14.46 20.24
N GLY A 19 -10.94 13.26 20.50
CA GLY A 19 -10.75 12.10 19.63
C GLY A 19 -11.49 12.23 18.29
N GLY A 20 -12.71 12.72 18.32
CA GLY A 20 -13.51 12.99 17.11
C GLY A 20 -12.93 14.09 16.24
N ASP A 21 -12.43 15.16 16.86
CA ASP A 21 -11.79 16.26 16.14
C ASP A 21 -10.46 15.83 15.48
N GLN A 22 -9.66 15.01 16.16
CA GLN A 22 -8.39 14.54 15.61
C GLN A 22 -8.60 13.63 14.39
N THR A 23 -9.57 12.72 14.44
CA THR A 23 -9.93 11.84 13.31
C THR A 23 -10.40 12.69 12.12
N LYS A 24 -11.21 13.70 12.35
CA LYS A 24 -11.67 14.63 11.31
C LYS A 24 -10.51 15.41 10.69
N LEU A 25 -9.58 15.91 11.50
CA LEU A 25 -8.37 16.57 11.01
C LEU A 25 -7.48 15.64 10.17
N HIS A 26 -7.30 14.38 10.59
CA HIS A 26 -6.56 13.40 9.81
C HIS A 26 -7.21 13.12 8.46
N CYS A 27 -8.54 12.97 8.41
CA CYS A 27 -9.27 12.79 7.15
C CYS A 27 -9.16 14.02 6.25
N GLN A 28 -9.29 15.23 6.79
CA GLN A 28 -9.12 16.47 6.02
C GLN A 28 -7.70 16.60 5.44
N GLY A 29 -6.67 16.34 6.24
CA GLY A 29 -5.29 16.35 5.79
C GLY A 29 -5.01 15.29 4.70
N CYS A 30 -5.59 14.10 4.83
CA CYS A 30 -5.52 13.04 3.82
C CYS A 30 -6.18 13.51 2.51
N GLU A 31 -7.37 14.08 2.56
CA GLU A 31 -8.08 14.60 1.37
C GLU A 31 -7.30 15.72 0.67
N GLN A 32 -6.70 16.65 1.43
CA GLN A 32 -5.86 17.71 0.87
C GLN A 32 -4.64 17.13 0.13
N TRP A 33 -3.94 16.18 0.74
CA TRP A 33 -2.79 15.54 0.12
C TRP A 33 -3.20 14.70 -1.10
N LYS A 34 -4.30 13.95 -1.01
CA LYS A 34 -4.86 13.20 -2.13
C LYS A 34 -5.13 14.13 -3.32
N SER A 35 -5.85 15.23 -3.10
CA SER A 35 -6.16 16.21 -4.15
C SER A 35 -4.90 16.76 -4.80
N HIS A 36 -3.87 17.08 -3.99
CA HIS A 36 -2.60 17.54 -4.52
C HIS A 36 -1.89 16.45 -5.36
N LEU A 37 -1.87 15.20 -4.88
CA LEU A 37 -1.21 14.10 -5.60
C LEU A 37 -1.90 13.80 -6.94
N LEU A 38 -3.23 13.83 -6.98
CA LEU A 38 -4.02 13.65 -8.19
C LEU A 38 -3.83 14.78 -9.23
N GLN A 39 -3.32 15.95 -8.80
CA GLN A 39 -3.06 17.09 -9.69
C GLN A 39 -1.60 17.23 -10.10
N TYR A 40 -0.65 16.86 -9.23
CA TYR A 40 0.74 17.24 -9.39
C TYR A 40 1.75 16.09 -9.28
N SER A 41 1.36 14.90 -8.85
CA SER A 41 2.30 13.78 -8.77
C SER A 41 2.50 13.13 -10.14
N PRO A 42 3.73 13.13 -10.69
CA PRO A 42 3.98 12.50 -12.00
C PRO A 42 3.64 11.01 -12.02
N SER A 43 4.00 10.26 -10.98
CA SER A 43 3.75 8.82 -10.90
C SER A 43 2.25 8.49 -10.79
N VAL A 44 1.51 9.26 -9.98
CA VAL A 44 0.06 9.10 -9.84
C VAL A 44 -0.66 9.46 -11.16
N LEU A 45 -0.34 10.61 -11.74
CA LEU A 45 -0.92 11.06 -13.02
C LEU A 45 -0.64 10.07 -14.15
N PHE A 46 0.58 9.54 -14.20
CA PHE A 46 0.99 8.55 -15.20
C PHE A 46 0.13 7.27 -15.07
N LEU A 47 0.02 6.70 -13.87
CA LEU A 47 -0.78 5.49 -13.64
C LEU A 47 -2.27 5.74 -13.91
N MET A 48 -2.83 6.87 -13.46
CA MET A 48 -4.22 7.23 -13.73
C MET A 48 -4.51 7.34 -15.23
N LYS A 49 -3.56 7.92 -16.00
CA LYS A 49 -3.65 7.98 -17.47
C LYS A 49 -3.64 6.58 -18.09
N HIS A 50 -2.72 5.71 -17.68
CA HIS A 50 -2.62 4.35 -18.22
C HIS A 50 -3.82 3.48 -17.84
N LEU A 51 -4.35 3.60 -16.63
CA LEU A 51 -5.61 2.97 -16.24
C LEU A 51 -6.77 3.42 -17.12
N LYS A 52 -6.88 4.72 -17.41
CA LYS A 52 -7.91 5.24 -18.31
C LYS A 52 -7.75 4.70 -19.73
N LEU A 53 -6.53 4.65 -20.27
CA LEU A 53 -6.23 4.10 -21.60
C LEU A 53 -6.55 2.60 -21.68
N SER A 54 -6.44 1.88 -20.58
CA SER A 54 -6.75 0.44 -20.48
C SER A 54 -8.24 0.16 -20.23
N GLY A 55 -9.08 1.18 -20.24
CA GLY A 55 -10.52 1.03 -20.00
C GLY A 55 -10.92 0.93 -18.53
N CYS A 56 -9.98 1.10 -17.60
CA CYS A 56 -10.20 1.03 -16.14
C CYS A 56 -10.02 2.40 -15.47
N ALA A 57 -10.72 3.40 -15.99
CA ALA A 57 -10.67 4.74 -15.38
C ALA A 57 -11.08 4.70 -13.91
N VAL A 58 -10.28 5.34 -13.07
CA VAL A 58 -10.53 5.43 -11.62
C VAL A 58 -11.05 6.83 -11.32
N PRO A 59 -12.32 6.98 -10.95
CA PRO A 59 -12.81 8.27 -10.51
C PRO A 59 -12.20 8.63 -9.14
N PRO A 60 -11.90 9.92 -8.89
CA PRO A 60 -11.27 10.38 -7.63
C PRO A 60 -12.03 9.95 -6.36
N GLU A 61 -13.33 9.77 -6.44
CA GLU A 61 -14.21 9.29 -5.36
C GLU A 61 -13.97 7.82 -4.99
N ASN A 62 -13.39 7.02 -5.88
CA ASN A 62 -12.99 5.65 -5.58
C ASN A 62 -11.66 5.59 -4.81
N ILE A 63 -10.99 6.71 -4.61
CA ILE A 63 -9.82 6.84 -3.72
C ILE A 63 -10.29 7.50 -2.43
N ILE A 64 -10.45 6.70 -1.38
CA ILE A 64 -11.16 7.06 -0.15
C ILE A 64 -10.15 7.30 0.97
N CYS A 65 -10.24 8.46 1.63
CA CYS A 65 -9.53 8.75 2.87
C CYS A 65 -10.45 8.42 4.06
N ALA A 66 -10.09 7.40 4.84
CA ALA A 66 -10.83 7.04 6.04
C ALA A 66 -9.89 6.55 7.15
N PRO A 67 -10.29 6.62 8.43
CA PRO A 67 -9.53 6.00 9.51
C PRO A 67 -9.52 4.48 9.31
N CYS A 68 -8.35 3.87 9.47
CA CYS A 68 -8.22 2.41 9.45
C CYS A 68 -8.19 1.87 10.87
N ASP A 69 -8.91 0.78 11.10
CA ASP A 69 -8.93 0.11 12.40
C ASP A 69 -7.57 -0.58 12.63
N PRO A 70 -6.82 -0.22 13.68
CA PRO A 70 -5.59 -0.89 14.03
C PRO A 70 -5.80 -2.36 14.42
N SER A 71 -6.99 -2.77 14.83
CA SER A 71 -7.32 -4.15 15.16
C SER A 71 -7.45 -5.04 13.91
N ALA A 72 -7.85 -4.48 12.77
CA ALA A 72 -7.85 -5.18 11.48
C ALA A 72 -6.42 -5.46 10.98
N ALA A 73 -5.42 -4.76 11.51
CA ALA A 73 -4.00 -5.00 11.25
C ALA A 73 -3.40 -6.08 12.18
N ALA A 74 -4.16 -6.64 13.12
CA ALA A 74 -3.65 -7.60 14.12
C ALA A 74 -3.11 -8.91 13.54
N ALA A 75 -3.40 -9.21 12.27
CA ALA A 75 -2.80 -10.32 11.53
C ALA A 75 -1.45 -9.94 10.86
N SER A 76 -1.09 -8.66 10.83
CA SER A 76 0.14 -8.13 10.22
C SER A 76 0.90 -7.31 11.25
N SER A 77 2.19 -7.60 11.42
CA SER A 77 3.09 -6.89 12.35
C SER A 77 3.39 -5.44 11.95
N THR A 78 2.88 -4.97 10.81
CA THR A 78 3.09 -3.60 10.32
C THR A 78 1.75 -2.89 10.09
N PRO A 79 1.61 -1.63 10.55
CA PRO A 79 0.41 -0.82 10.27
C PRO A 79 0.26 -0.64 8.75
N ARG A 80 -0.94 -0.90 8.24
CA ARG A 80 -1.26 -0.64 6.84
C ARG A 80 -1.50 0.86 6.64
N SER A 81 -0.94 1.42 5.57
CA SER A 81 -1.17 2.81 5.20
C SER A 81 -2.26 2.97 4.14
N GLY A 82 -2.61 1.87 3.46
CA GLY A 82 -3.64 1.83 2.42
C GLY A 82 -4.00 0.41 2.03
N GLY A 83 -4.91 0.28 1.06
CA GLY A 83 -5.31 -1.01 0.49
C GLY A 83 -6.19 -0.87 -0.74
N PHE A 84 -6.03 -1.76 -1.69
CA PHE A 84 -6.87 -1.89 -2.86
C PHE A 84 -7.95 -2.97 -2.61
N SER A 85 -9.19 -2.68 -2.98
CA SER A 85 -10.30 -3.63 -2.93
C SER A 85 -10.65 -4.10 -4.35
N PRO A 86 -10.35 -5.35 -4.72
CA PRO A 86 -10.65 -5.87 -6.06
C PRO A 86 -12.16 -5.92 -6.37
N THR A 87 -13.00 -6.12 -5.36
CA THR A 87 -14.45 -6.25 -5.52
C THR A 87 -15.15 -4.94 -5.83
N SER A 88 -14.64 -3.82 -5.27
CA SER A 88 -15.22 -2.49 -5.49
C SER A 88 -14.41 -1.62 -6.45
N GLY A 89 -13.19 -2.03 -6.81
CA GLY A 89 -12.26 -1.19 -7.59
C GLY A 89 -11.82 0.08 -6.83
N ALA A 90 -11.96 0.10 -5.51
CA ALA A 90 -11.66 1.25 -4.68
C ALA A 90 -10.30 1.12 -3.99
N ILE A 91 -9.68 2.27 -3.74
CA ILE A 91 -8.44 2.39 -2.96
C ILE A 91 -8.76 3.08 -1.64
N LEU A 92 -8.40 2.46 -0.52
CA LEU A 92 -8.48 3.05 0.80
C LEU A 92 -7.12 3.63 1.19
N LEU A 93 -7.11 4.87 1.64
CA LEU A 93 -5.97 5.55 2.24
C LEU A 93 -6.24 5.76 3.74
N CYS A 94 -5.39 5.19 4.60
CA CYS A 94 -5.58 5.22 6.05
C CYS A 94 -5.23 6.61 6.60
N ALA A 95 -6.24 7.44 6.82
CA ALA A 95 -6.07 8.77 7.39
C ALA A 95 -5.37 8.69 8.76
N GLY A 96 -4.35 9.52 8.97
CA GLY A 96 -3.53 9.51 10.19
C GLY A 96 -2.31 8.57 10.15
N SER A 97 -2.20 7.67 9.14
CA SER A 97 -1.03 6.78 9.00
C SER A 97 0.12 7.41 8.22
N PHE A 98 -0.09 8.56 7.61
CA PHE A 98 0.91 9.19 6.75
C PHE A 98 1.74 10.21 7.53
N PHE A 99 3.06 10.03 7.54
CA PHE A 99 3.99 10.99 8.17
C PHE A 99 4.49 12.06 7.18
N SER A 100 4.23 11.89 5.87
CA SER A 100 4.57 12.86 4.82
C SER A 100 3.74 12.62 3.57
N ARG A 101 3.62 13.67 2.73
CA ARG A 101 2.98 13.57 1.42
C ARG A 101 3.67 12.55 0.51
N SER A 102 5.01 12.48 0.54
CA SER A 102 5.76 11.46 -0.22
C SER A 102 5.46 10.03 0.24
N HIS A 103 5.19 9.81 1.54
CA HIS A 103 4.73 8.50 2.02
C HIS A 103 3.36 8.14 1.44
N MET A 104 2.44 9.10 1.44
CA MET A 104 1.11 8.90 0.85
C MET A 104 1.18 8.68 -0.66
N GLU A 105 2.05 9.42 -1.38
CA GLU A 105 2.30 9.23 -2.81
C GLU A 105 2.75 7.81 -3.13
N GLN A 106 3.73 7.29 -2.39
CA GLN A 106 4.22 5.93 -2.56
C GLN A 106 3.14 4.89 -2.27
N THR A 107 2.34 5.09 -1.22
CA THR A 107 1.21 4.21 -0.91
C THR A 107 0.17 4.25 -2.03
N LEU A 108 -0.25 5.45 -2.46
CA LEU A 108 -1.23 5.58 -3.54
C LEU A 108 -0.72 4.97 -4.85
N THR A 109 0.56 5.18 -5.19
CA THR A 109 1.19 4.56 -6.37
C THR A 109 1.20 3.03 -6.26
N HIS A 110 1.47 2.48 -5.08
CA HIS A 110 1.43 1.04 -4.80
C HIS A 110 0.03 0.46 -5.07
N GLU A 111 -1.00 1.07 -4.52
CA GLU A 111 -2.39 0.61 -4.70
C GLU A 111 -2.88 0.80 -6.15
N LEU A 112 -2.41 1.85 -6.85
CA LEU A 112 -2.71 2.04 -8.27
C LEU A 112 -2.04 0.98 -9.15
N VAL A 113 -0.86 0.45 -8.78
CA VAL A 113 -0.25 -0.69 -9.48
C VAL A 113 -1.09 -1.95 -9.29
N HIS A 114 -1.59 -2.22 -8.09
CA HIS A 114 -2.50 -3.34 -7.85
C HIS A 114 -3.78 -3.24 -8.70
N LEU A 115 -4.35 -2.04 -8.79
CA LEU A 115 -5.53 -1.81 -9.62
C LEU A 115 -5.21 -1.99 -11.11
N TYR A 116 -4.04 -1.51 -11.57
CA TYR A 116 -3.56 -1.72 -12.93
C TYR A 116 -3.39 -3.22 -13.25
N ASP A 117 -2.76 -3.96 -12.35
CA ASP A 117 -2.58 -5.40 -12.50
C ASP A 117 -3.92 -6.15 -12.51
N HIS A 118 -4.83 -5.79 -11.62
CA HIS A 118 -6.18 -6.37 -11.55
C HIS A 118 -6.96 -6.15 -12.84
N CYS A 119 -6.87 -4.95 -13.40
CA CYS A 119 -7.54 -4.59 -14.64
C CYS A 119 -6.99 -5.35 -15.85
N LEU A 120 -5.68 -5.34 -16.05
CA LEU A 120 -5.03 -5.83 -17.26
C LEU A 120 -4.76 -7.32 -17.25
N PHE A 121 -4.38 -7.87 -16.10
CA PHE A 121 -3.92 -9.26 -16.00
C PHE A 121 -4.95 -10.17 -15.33
N LYS A 122 -6.14 -9.66 -14.97
CA LYS A 122 -7.21 -10.42 -14.31
C LYS A 122 -6.69 -11.23 -13.12
N VAL A 123 -6.01 -10.54 -12.21
CA VAL A 123 -5.39 -11.15 -11.03
C VAL A 123 -6.42 -11.93 -10.21
N ASP A 124 -6.18 -13.22 -10.00
CA ASP A 124 -6.85 -14.01 -8.99
C ASP A 124 -6.14 -13.83 -7.65
N TRP A 125 -6.75 -13.08 -6.74
CA TRP A 125 -6.19 -12.75 -5.43
C TRP A 125 -6.16 -13.94 -4.46
N GLY A 126 -6.87 -15.03 -4.76
CA GLY A 126 -6.76 -16.30 -4.06
C GLY A 126 -5.54 -17.11 -4.49
N ASN A 127 -4.96 -16.81 -5.65
CA ASN A 127 -3.75 -17.45 -6.15
C ASN A 127 -2.51 -16.72 -5.62
N LEU A 128 -1.72 -17.40 -4.79
CA LEU A 128 -0.54 -16.79 -4.16
C LEU A 128 0.51 -16.28 -5.16
N ARG A 129 0.66 -16.93 -6.33
CA ARG A 129 1.58 -16.50 -7.39
C ARG A 129 1.12 -15.19 -8.02
N HIS A 130 -0.18 -15.06 -8.31
CA HIS A 130 -0.74 -13.81 -8.85
C HIS A 130 -0.58 -12.67 -7.83
N HIS A 131 -0.92 -12.92 -6.56
CA HIS A 131 -0.71 -11.95 -5.50
C HIS A 131 0.76 -11.57 -5.35
N ALA A 132 1.67 -12.57 -5.32
CA ALA A 132 3.11 -12.33 -5.22
C ALA A 132 3.64 -11.49 -6.39
N CYS A 133 3.20 -11.77 -7.61
CA CYS A 133 3.59 -11.00 -8.78
C CYS A 133 3.17 -9.53 -8.66
N SER A 134 1.92 -9.27 -8.32
CA SER A 134 1.42 -7.91 -8.13
C SER A 134 2.14 -7.18 -6.98
N GLU A 135 2.46 -7.87 -5.89
CA GLU A 135 3.23 -7.30 -4.77
C GLU A 135 4.68 -6.97 -5.16
N ILE A 136 5.34 -7.82 -5.93
CA ILE A 136 6.70 -7.56 -6.43
C ILE A 136 6.68 -6.28 -7.27
N ARG A 137 5.75 -6.17 -8.22
CA ARG A 137 5.61 -5.01 -9.09
C ARG A 137 5.26 -3.73 -8.30
N ALA A 138 4.26 -3.79 -7.42
CA ALA A 138 3.83 -2.65 -6.61
C ALA A 138 4.97 -2.13 -5.71
N ASN A 139 5.70 -3.01 -5.01
CA ASN A 139 6.83 -2.61 -4.17
C ASN A 139 8.03 -2.08 -4.98
N SER A 140 8.23 -2.59 -6.21
CA SER A 140 9.30 -2.13 -7.10
C SER A 140 8.99 -0.75 -7.71
N LEU A 141 7.78 -0.55 -8.19
CA LEU A 141 7.38 0.61 -9.00
C LEU A 141 6.89 1.81 -8.19
N SER A 142 6.43 1.61 -6.96
CA SER A 142 5.90 2.70 -6.11
C SER A 142 6.96 3.60 -5.48
N GLY A 143 8.23 3.19 -5.53
CA GLY A 143 9.30 3.86 -4.82
C GLY A 143 9.34 3.57 -3.30
N ASP A 144 8.52 2.62 -2.82
CA ASP A 144 8.51 2.23 -1.40
C ASP A 144 9.81 1.55 -0.97
N CYS A 145 10.53 0.92 -1.92
CA CYS A 145 11.84 0.31 -1.72
C CYS A 145 13.03 1.19 -2.13
N LYS A 146 12.84 2.52 -2.25
CA LYS A 146 13.97 3.46 -2.42
C LYS A 146 14.89 3.40 -1.20
N TRP A 147 16.21 3.55 -1.43
CA TRP A 147 17.22 3.47 -0.38
C TRP A 147 16.94 4.39 0.82
N THR A 148 16.49 5.62 0.57
CA THR A 148 16.14 6.60 1.62
C THR A 148 15.01 6.10 2.54
N ARG A 149 14.10 5.28 2.03
CA ARG A 149 13.02 4.66 2.82
C ARG A 149 13.55 3.52 3.68
N GLU A 150 14.43 2.69 3.12
CA GLU A 150 15.03 1.57 3.85
C GLU A 150 15.93 2.05 4.99
N VAL A 151 16.71 3.13 4.77
CA VAL A 151 17.47 3.77 5.86
C VAL A 151 16.57 4.22 7.00
N ARG A 152 15.40 4.81 6.71
CA ARG A 152 14.42 5.18 7.75
C ARG A 152 13.81 3.97 8.47
N ARG A 153 13.82 2.80 7.84
CA ARG A 153 13.41 1.52 8.44
C ARG A 153 14.55 0.82 9.20
N GLY A 154 15.72 1.47 9.28
CA GLY A 154 16.91 0.93 9.96
C GLY A 154 17.72 -0.07 9.11
N VAL A 155 17.42 -0.20 7.82
CA VAL A 155 18.15 -1.10 6.92
C VAL A 155 19.20 -0.31 6.15
N VAL A 156 20.49 -0.52 6.47
CA VAL A 156 21.62 0.20 5.87
C VAL A 156 22.47 -0.78 5.05
N ARG A 157 21.91 -1.28 3.94
CA ARG A 157 22.65 -2.10 2.97
C ARG A 157 22.68 -1.40 1.62
N PHE A 158 23.81 -1.46 0.90
CA PHE A 158 23.95 -0.80 -0.40
C PHE A 158 23.79 -1.78 -1.57
N SER A 159 24.33 -2.99 -1.45
CA SER A 159 24.29 -3.98 -2.53
C SER A 159 22.95 -4.70 -2.54
N LYS A 160 22.30 -4.75 -3.70
CA LYS A 160 21.00 -5.42 -3.93
C LYS A 160 19.87 -4.98 -3.00
N GLN A 161 20.00 -3.83 -2.34
CA GLN A 161 19.05 -3.33 -1.34
C GLN A 161 17.63 -3.25 -1.90
N HIS A 162 17.45 -2.76 -3.12
CA HIS A 162 16.14 -2.65 -3.76
C HIS A 162 15.48 -4.03 -3.91
N GLN A 163 16.19 -5.00 -4.47
CA GLN A 163 15.69 -6.36 -4.65
C GLN A 163 15.36 -7.04 -3.31
N GLU A 164 16.22 -6.90 -2.30
CA GLU A 164 16.00 -7.45 -0.96
C GLU A 164 14.77 -6.83 -0.28
N CYS A 165 14.57 -5.50 -0.43
CA CYS A 165 13.40 -4.81 0.07
C CYS A 165 12.12 -5.31 -0.60
N VAL A 166 12.09 -5.33 -1.95
CA VAL A 166 10.92 -5.79 -2.72
C VAL A 166 10.56 -7.22 -2.34
N ARG A 167 11.54 -8.13 -2.29
CA ARG A 167 11.32 -9.53 -1.91
C ARG A 167 10.75 -9.66 -0.51
N ARG A 168 11.36 -9.01 0.46
CA ARG A 168 10.90 -9.04 1.86
C ARG A 168 9.47 -8.53 2.00
N ARG A 169 9.15 -7.41 1.36
CA ARG A 169 7.81 -6.82 1.44
C ARG A 169 6.76 -7.67 0.73
N ALA A 170 7.08 -8.22 -0.44
CA ALA A 170 6.19 -9.13 -1.15
C ALA A 170 5.88 -10.38 -0.29
N VAL A 171 6.88 -10.99 0.34
CA VAL A 171 6.66 -12.12 1.26
C VAL A 171 5.76 -11.74 2.43
N LEU A 172 5.99 -10.57 3.06
CA LEU A 172 5.15 -10.11 4.17
C LEU A 172 3.69 -9.93 3.75
N SER A 173 3.45 -9.33 2.58
CA SER A 173 2.09 -9.12 2.08
C SER A 173 1.41 -10.44 1.72
N VAL A 174 2.09 -11.32 0.97
CA VAL A 174 1.56 -12.65 0.60
C VAL A 174 1.27 -13.50 1.83
N THR A 175 2.10 -13.42 2.88
CA THR A 175 1.85 -14.13 4.16
C THR A 175 0.54 -13.69 4.82
N SER A 176 0.12 -12.43 4.60
CA SER A 176 -1.16 -11.90 5.12
C SER A 176 -2.37 -12.29 4.28
N ASN A 177 -2.19 -12.97 3.15
CA ASN A 177 -3.29 -13.44 2.31
C ASN A 177 -4.03 -14.58 3.01
N ALA A 178 -5.37 -14.53 3.01
CA ALA A 178 -6.20 -15.56 3.65
C ALA A 178 -5.99 -16.97 3.06
N ALA A 179 -5.56 -17.06 1.79
CA ALA A 179 -5.23 -18.33 1.13
C ALA A 179 -3.82 -18.83 1.46
N CYS A 180 -2.99 -18.03 2.17
CA CYS A 180 -1.62 -18.41 2.49
C CYS A 180 -1.55 -19.21 3.79
N PRO A 181 -1.13 -20.50 3.74
CA PRO A 181 -1.11 -21.34 4.92
C PRO A 181 0.02 -21.00 5.89
N ASN A 182 1.15 -20.51 5.39
CA ASN A 182 2.34 -20.19 6.20
C ASN A 182 3.34 -19.35 5.40
N LYS A 183 4.37 -18.87 6.09
CA LYS A 183 5.42 -18.02 5.51
C LYS A 183 6.22 -18.72 4.42
N GLU A 184 6.48 -20.00 4.55
CA GLU A 184 7.22 -20.81 3.58
C GLU A 184 6.48 -20.91 2.24
N ALA A 185 5.12 -20.95 2.27
CA ALA A 185 4.31 -20.93 1.07
C ALA A 185 4.39 -19.55 0.38
N ALA A 186 4.39 -18.46 1.15
CA ALA A 186 4.59 -17.12 0.63
C ALA A 186 5.97 -16.97 -0.02
N GLU A 187 7.04 -17.43 0.64
CA GLU A 187 8.40 -17.38 0.12
C GLU A 187 8.54 -18.18 -1.18
N ARG A 188 7.95 -19.38 -1.26
CA ARG A 188 7.92 -20.18 -2.51
C ARG A 188 7.20 -19.42 -3.62
N ALA A 189 5.99 -18.90 -3.37
CA ALA A 189 5.22 -18.18 -4.37
C ALA A 189 5.97 -16.96 -4.91
N VAL A 190 6.63 -16.17 -4.03
CA VAL A 190 7.44 -15.01 -4.43
C VAL A 190 8.66 -15.47 -5.26
N ASN A 191 9.36 -16.56 -4.86
CA ASN A 191 10.52 -17.03 -5.58
C ASN A 191 10.17 -17.58 -6.97
N GLU A 192 9.06 -18.28 -7.10
CA GLU A 192 8.61 -18.86 -8.38
C GLU A 192 8.31 -17.82 -9.46
N VAL A 193 7.82 -16.64 -9.07
CA VAL A 193 7.46 -15.58 -10.03
C VAL A 193 8.47 -14.43 -10.08
N TRP A 194 9.54 -14.50 -9.28
CA TRP A 194 10.45 -13.39 -9.05
C TRP A 194 11.01 -12.78 -10.33
N ASP A 195 11.66 -13.57 -11.16
CA ASP A 195 12.43 -13.06 -12.30
C ASP A 195 11.50 -12.36 -13.33
N SER A 196 10.35 -12.98 -13.62
CA SER A 196 9.39 -12.42 -14.56
C SER A 196 8.70 -11.16 -14.04
N CYS A 197 8.28 -11.16 -12.76
CA CYS A 197 7.50 -10.06 -12.22
C CYS A 197 8.38 -8.88 -11.78
N PHE A 198 9.62 -9.14 -11.34
CA PHE A 198 10.56 -8.07 -11.02
C PHE A 198 11.07 -7.35 -12.28
N ALA A 199 11.19 -8.05 -13.40
CA ALA A 199 11.56 -7.46 -14.69
C ALA A 199 10.40 -6.72 -15.38
N ASP A 200 9.15 -6.95 -14.95
CA ASP A 200 7.98 -6.32 -15.55
C ASP A 200 7.71 -4.94 -14.94
N THR A 201 8.15 -3.89 -15.62
CA THR A 201 7.99 -2.50 -15.18
C THR A 201 6.73 -1.82 -15.71
N ARG A 202 5.90 -2.50 -16.51
CA ARG A 202 4.69 -1.90 -17.09
C ARG A 202 3.78 -1.25 -16.05
N PRO A 203 3.16 -0.11 -16.31
CA PRO A 203 3.20 0.67 -17.56
C PRO A 203 4.43 1.59 -17.69
N PHE A 204 5.37 1.58 -16.75
CA PHE A 204 6.58 2.39 -16.81
C PHE A 204 7.60 1.77 -17.77
N ASP A 205 8.35 2.61 -18.51
CA ASP A 205 9.43 2.15 -19.37
C ASP A 205 10.64 1.69 -18.54
N GLU A 206 10.83 2.31 -17.35
CA GLU A 206 11.92 1.99 -16.41
C GLU A 206 11.51 2.27 -14.95
N ILE A 207 12.31 1.82 -14.00
CA ILE A 207 12.14 2.11 -12.56
C ILE A 207 12.83 3.44 -12.24
N TYR A 208 12.09 4.40 -11.68
CA TYR A 208 12.54 5.75 -11.31
C TYR A 208 12.93 5.88 -9.83
#